data_0388f3a614a1679a89629a71eb9b9d89
#
_entry.id   0388f3a614a1679a89629a71eb9b9d89
#
_cell.length_a   1.000
_cell.length_b   1.000
_cell.length_c   1.000
_cell.angle_alpha   90.00
_cell.angle_beta   90.00
_cell.angle_gamma   90.00
#
_symmetry.space_group_name_H-M   'P 1'
#
loop_
_entity.id
_entity.type
_entity.pdbx_description
1 polymer ?
#
loop_
_entity_poly.entity_id
_entity_poly.type
_entity_poly.pdbx_seq_one_letter_code
_entity_poly.pdbx_strand_id
1 'polypeptide(L)'
;MENAKMNSLIAQYPLVKDLVALKETTWFNPGTTSLAEGLPYVGLTEQDVQDAHARLSRFAPYLAKAFPETAATGGIIESELVAIPAMQKRLEKEYQQPINGQLLLKKDSHLPISGSIKARGGIYEVLAHAEKLALEAGLLTLEDDYSKLLSPEFKQFFSQYSIAVGSTGNLGLSIGIMSARIGFKVTVHMSADARAWKKAKLRSHGVTVVEYEQDYGVAVEEGRKAAQSDPNCFFIDDENSRTLFLGYSVAGQRLKAQFAEQGRIVDADNPLFVYLPCGVGGGPGGVAFGLKLAFGDHVHCFFAEPTHSPCMLLGVHTGLHDQISVQDIGIDNLTAADGLAVGRASGFVGRAMERLLDGFYTLSDQTMYDMLGWLAQEEGIRLEPSALAGMAGPQRVCASVSYQQMHGFSAEQLHKATHLVWATGGGMVPEEEMEQYLAKGH
;
A
#
# COMPACT_ATOMS: atom_id res chain seq x y z
N MET A 1 -13.17 5.71 33.09
CA MET A 1 -12.46 4.47 32.72
C MET A 1 -11.52 4.66 31.54
N GLU A 2 -11.89 5.41 30.51
CA GLU A 2 -11.03 5.66 29.32
C GLU A 2 -9.75 6.40 29.66
N ASN A 3 -9.82 7.46 30.50
CA ASN A 3 -8.65 8.25 30.89
C ASN A 3 -7.61 7.45 31.67
N ALA A 4 -8.04 6.49 32.50
CA ALA A 4 -7.13 5.68 33.29
C ALA A 4 -6.37 4.67 32.40
N LYS A 5 -7.05 4.09 31.41
CA LYS A 5 -6.42 3.19 30.43
C LYS A 5 -5.41 3.93 29.56
N MET A 6 -5.79 5.12 29.07
CA MET A 6 -4.90 5.95 28.27
C MET A 6 -3.68 6.41 29.06
N ASN A 7 -3.86 6.84 30.31
CA ASN A 7 -2.74 7.23 31.18
C ASN A 7 -1.79 6.04 31.46
N SER A 8 -2.34 4.84 31.66
CA SER A 8 -1.54 3.63 31.83
C SER A 8 -0.75 3.29 30.57
N LEU A 9 -1.38 3.42 29.41
CA LEU A 9 -0.74 3.18 28.11
C LEU A 9 0.40 4.18 27.86
N ILE A 10 0.18 5.48 28.15
CA ILE A 10 1.19 6.51 28.03
C ILE A 10 2.35 6.28 29.00
N ALA A 11 2.06 5.85 30.23
CA ALA A 11 3.10 5.54 31.21
C ALA A 11 4.00 4.39 30.74
N GLN A 12 3.41 3.36 30.13
CA GLN A 12 4.14 2.21 29.60
C GLN A 12 4.83 2.53 28.25
N TYR A 13 4.18 3.35 27.42
CA TYR A 13 4.65 3.73 26.08
C TYR A 13 4.59 5.25 25.91
N PRO A 14 5.61 5.98 26.40
CA PRO A 14 5.60 7.46 26.40
C PRO A 14 5.40 8.09 25.00
N LEU A 15 5.81 7.42 23.93
CA LEU A 15 5.62 7.89 22.56
C LEU A 15 4.14 8.10 22.21
N VAL A 16 3.23 7.36 22.86
CA VAL A 16 1.78 7.50 22.63
C VAL A 16 1.32 8.92 22.96
N LYS A 17 1.95 9.60 23.89
CA LYS A 17 1.65 11.00 24.21
C LYS A 17 1.84 11.92 23.00
N ASP A 18 2.89 11.71 22.24
CA ASP A 18 3.16 12.48 21.02
C ASP A 18 2.13 12.17 19.92
N LEU A 19 1.70 10.92 19.82
CA LEU A 19 0.64 10.54 18.87
C LEU A 19 -0.68 11.23 19.21
N VAL A 20 -1.06 11.23 20.49
CA VAL A 20 -2.29 11.90 20.97
C VAL A 20 -2.22 13.41 20.73
N ALA A 21 -1.03 14.00 20.87
CA ALA A 21 -0.80 15.41 20.58
C ALA A 21 -0.73 15.75 19.08
N LEU A 22 -0.91 14.76 18.21
CA LEU A 22 -0.85 14.90 16.74
C LEU A 22 0.49 15.46 16.25
N LYS A 23 1.55 15.19 16.97
CA LYS A 23 2.90 15.57 16.55
C LYS A 23 3.41 14.63 15.47
N GLU A 24 4.14 15.16 14.50
CA GLU A 24 4.92 14.34 13.58
C GLU A 24 5.97 13.57 14.37
N THR A 25 5.87 12.26 14.38
CA THR A 25 6.62 11.37 15.27
C THR A 25 7.35 10.33 14.45
N THR A 26 8.57 9.99 14.84
CA THR A 26 9.34 8.90 14.23
C THR A 26 9.71 7.88 15.30
N TRP A 27 9.48 6.61 15.02
CA TRP A 27 9.88 5.52 15.90
C TRP A 27 10.73 4.51 15.10
N PHE A 28 11.98 4.38 15.49
CA PHE A 28 12.87 3.34 14.96
C PHE A 28 12.69 2.09 15.81
N ASN A 29 12.33 0.99 15.15
CA ASN A 29 11.95 -0.23 15.81
C ASN A 29 13.18 -0.96 16.39
N PRO A 30 13.30 -1.08 17.72
CA PRO A 30 14.43 -1.80 18.33
C PRO A 30 14.32 -3.32 18.20
N GLY A 31 13.15 -3.82 17.80
CA GLY A 31 12.88 -5.26 17.66
C GLY A 31 13.17 -5.85 16.29
N THR A 32 13.82 -5.11 15.40
CA THR A 32 14.20 -5.64 14.07
C THR A 32 15.17 -6.80 14.20
N THR A 33 14.98 -7.78 13.35
CA THR A 33 15.84 -8.97 13.25
C THR A 33 16.39 -9.11 11.83
N SER A 34 17.30 -10.05 11.63
CA SER A 34 17.66 -10.48 10.28
C SER A 34 16.45 -11.13 9.59
N LEU A 35 16.48 -11.19 8.27
CA LEU A 35 15.44 -11.91 7.51
C LEU A 35 15.33 -13.36 7.97
N ALA A 36 16.46 -14.04 8.15
CA ALA A 36 16.48 -15.45 8.58
C ALA A 36 15.73 -15.66 9.91
N GLU A 37 15.90 -14.74 10.87
CA GLU A 37 15.21 -14.82 12.15
C GLU A 37 13.74 -14.42 12.09
N GLY A 38 13.41 -13.40 11.29
CA GLY A 38 12.05 -12.85 11.21
C GLY A 38 11.12 -13.59 10.25
N LEU A 39 11.67 -14.25 9.23
CA LEU A 39 10.88 -14.89 8.17
C LEU A 39 9.89 -15.94 8.70
N PRO A 40 10.24 -16.82 9.67
CA PRO A 40 9.29 -17.82 10.19
C PRO A 40 8.01 -17.23 10.79
N TYR A 41 8.06 -15.99 11.25
CA TYR A 41 6.91 -15.32 11.88
C TYR A 41 5.93 -14.72 10.87
N VAL A 42 6.32 -14.61 9.59
CA VAL A 42 5.43 -14.08 8.56
C VAL A 42 4.28 -15.06 8.25
N GLY A 43 4.56 -16.36 8.32
CA GLY A 43 3.57 -17.38 8.02
C GLY A 43 3.35 -17.63 6.53
N LEU A 44 4.17 -17.02 5.68
CA LEU A 44 4.18 -17.16 4.22
C LEU A 44 5.62 -17.38 3.77
N THR A 45 5.79 -17.98 2.60
CA THR A 45 7.09 -18.39 2.08
C THR A 45 7.41 -17.72 0.74
N GLU A 46 8.66 -17.81 0.33
CA GLU A 46 9.06 -17.39 -1.02
C GLU A 46 8.29 -18.16 -2.10
N GLN A 47 7.98 -19.46 -1.87
CA GLN A 47 7.19 -20.24 -2.80
C GLN A 47 5.78 -19.66 -2.97
N ASP A 48 5.16 -19.17 -1.91
CA ASP A 48 3.86 -18.50 -1.99
C ASP A 48 3.91 -17.27 -2.90
N VAL A 49 5.00 -16.51 -2.83
CA VAL A 49 5.22 -15.35 -3.71
C VAL A 49 5.43 -15.80 -5.16
N GLN A 50 6.18 -16.88 -5.40
CA GLN A 50 6.38 -17.41 -6.75
C GLN A 50 5.08 -17.94 -7.34
N ASP A 51 4.22 -18.54 -6.54
CA ASP A 51 2.89 -18.98 -6.98
C ASP A 51 2.02 -17.78 -7.41
N ALA A 52 2.11 -16.68 -6.66
CA ALA A 52 1.41 -15.43 -7.01
C ALA A 52 1.96 -14.85 -8.33
N HIS A 53 3.27 -14.82 -8.48
CA HIS A 53 3.91 -14.38 -9.72
C HIS A 53 3.49 -15.23 -10.93
N ALA A 54 3.49 -16.56 -10.76
CA ALA A 54 3.07 -17.48 -11.83
C ALA A 54 1.60 -17.25 -12.23
N ARG A 55 0.73 -17.01 -11.24
CA ARG A 55 -0.68 -16.72 -11.52
C ARG A 55 -0.85 -15.43 -12.31
N LEU A 56 -0.16 -14.37 -11.94
CA LEU A 56 -0.16 -13.12 -12.69
C LEU A 56 0.34 -13.31 -14.13
N SER A 57 1.36 -14.16 -14.32
CA SER A 57 1.88 -14.50 -15.65
C SER A 57 0.84 -15.24 -16.50
N ARG A 58 0.07 -16.16 -15.88
CA ARG A 58 -1.02 -16.86 -16.59
C ARG A 58 -2.11 -15.90 -17.04
N PHE A 59 -2.42 -14.87 -16.23
CA PHE A 59 -3.44 -13.88 -16.58
C PHE A 59 -2.95 -12.81 -17.57
N ALA A 60 -1.66 -12.68 -17.81
CA ALA A 60 -1.12 -11.63 -18.66
C ALA A 60 -1.75 -11.60 -20.07
N PRO A 61 -1.94 -12.73 -20.79
CA PRO A 61 -2.62 -12.71 -22.08
C PRO A 61 -4.07 -12.18 -22.03
N TYR A 62 -4.80 -12.51 -20.95
CA TYR A 62 -6.13 -11.97 -20.72
C TYR A 62 -6.08 -10.45 -20.50
N LEU A 63 -5.21 -9.99 -19.61
CA LEU A 63 -5.09 -8.58 -19.26
C LEU A 63 -4.70 -7.72 -20.47
N ALA A 64 -3.79 -8.20 -21.31
CA ALA A 64 -3.35 -7.48 -22.49
C ALA A 64 -4.51 -7.18 -23.47
N LYS A 65 -5.49 -8.07 -23.54
CA LYS A 65 -6.69 -7.90 -24.40
C LYS A 65 -7.81 -7.18 -23.66
N ALA A 66 -8.05 -7.51 -22.40
CA ALA A 66 -9.13 -6.91 -21.61
C ALA A 66 -8.88 -5.42 -21.30
N PHE A 67 -7.61 -5.05 -21.14
CA PHE A 67 -7.16 -3.70 -20.82
C PHE A 67 -6.06 -3.29 -21.81
N PRO A 68 -6.44 -2.62 -22.91
CA PRO A 68 -5.50 -2.25 -23.98
C PRO A 68 -4.28 -1.44 -23.50
N GLU A 69 -4.41 -0.70 -22.40
CA GLU A 69 -3.31 0.04 -21.76
C GLU A 69 -2.17 -0.86 -21.26
N THR A 70 -2.43 -2.16 -21.09
CA THR A 70 -1.42 -3.15 -20.69
C THR A 70 -0.83 -3.91 -21.89
N ALA A 71 -1.32 -3.68 -23.10
CA ALA A 71 -0.91 -4.44 -24.28
C ALA A 71 0.59 -4.29 -24.59
N ALA A 72 1.13 -3.07 -24.43
CA ALA A 72 2.55 -2.78 -24.69
C ALA A 72 3.49 -3.55 -23.76
N THR A 73 3.05 -3.92 -22.57
CA THR A 73 3.80 -4.72 -21.59
C THR A 73 3.37 -6.19 -21.58
N GLY A 74 2.59 -6.63 -22.58
CA GLY A 74 2.11 -8.00 -22.65
C GLY A 74 1.18 -8.39 -21.49
N GLY A 75 0.45 -7.45 -20.92
CA GLY A 75 -0.45 -7.68 -19.80
C GLY A 75 0.22 -7.66 -18.42
N ILE A 76 1.48 -7.23 -18.36
CA ILE A 76 2.19 -7.08 -17.09
C ILE A 76 1.85 -5.74 -16.46
N ILE A 77 1.31 -5.78 -15.25
CA ILE A 77 0.98 -4.60 -14.46
C ILE A 77 2.24 -4.19 -13.69
N GLU A 78 2.93 -3.17 -14.18
CA GLU A 78 4.15 -2.65 -13.56
C GLU A 78 4.24 -1.13 -13.72
N SER A 79 5.01 -0.50 -12.84
CA SER A 79 5.23 0.94 -12.81
C SER A 79 6.69 1.29 -13.07
N GLU A 80 6.92 2.55 -13.45
CA GLU A 80 8.25 3.08 -13.65
C GLU A 80 8.99 3.30 -12.33
N LEU A 81 10.30 3.14 -12.39
CA LEU A 81 11.25 3.51 -11.34
C LEU A 81 12.07 4.70 -11.87
N VAL A 82 11.95 5.86 -11.22
CA VAL A 82 12.60 7.09 -11.71
C VAL A 82 13.41 7.77 -10.62
N ALA A 83 14.54 8.38 -11.01
CA ALA A 83 15.28 9.27 -10.11
C ALA A 83 14.59 10.63 -10.05
N ILE A 84 14.56 11.22 -8.86
CA ILE A 84 13.96 12.55 -8.63
C ILE A 84 14.96 13.50 -7.95
N PRO A 85 16.08 13.84 -8.65
CA PRO A 85 17.15 14.63 -8.07
C PRO A 85 16.78 16.08 -7.74
N ALA A 86 15.87 16.67 -8.51
CA ALA A 86 15.39 18.03 -8.23
C ALA A 86 14.54 18.07 -6.96
N MET A 87 13.67 17.05 -6.77
CA MET A 87 12.91 16.91 -5.53
C MET A 87 13.83 16.64 -4.33
N GLN A 88 14.89 15.85 -4.51
CA GLN A 88 15.87 15.60 -3.46
C GLN A 88 16.49 16.92 -2.96
N LYS A 89 16.91 17.78 -3.87
CA LYS A 89 17.46 19.11 -3.54
C LYS A 89 16.43 19.98 -2.85
N ARG A 90 15.18 19.92 -3.29
CA ARG A 90 14.09 20.69 -2.67
C ARG A 90 13.87 20.25 -1.21
N LEU A 91 13.83 18.96 -0.94
CA LEU A 91 13.68 18.41 0.41
C LEU A 91 14.84 18.81 1.30
N GLU A 92 16.08 18.73 0.80
CA GLU A 92 17.27 19.15 1.55
C GLU A 92 17.20 20.63 1.94
N LYS A 93 16.75 21.47 1.01
CA LYS A 93 16.57 22.91 1.25
C LYS A 93 15.48 23.18 2.28
N GLU A 94 14.30 22.60 2.11
CA GLU A 94 13.14 22.89 2.96
C GLU A 94 13.34 22.39 4.40
N TYR A 95 13.98 21.23 4.57
CA TYR A 95 14.23 20.64 5.88
C TYR A 95 15.62 20.94 6.43
N GLN A 96 16.49 21.61 5.67
CA GLN A 96 17.88 21.89 6.04
C GLN A 96 18.59 20.64 6.55
N GLN A 97 18.39 19.54 5.84
CA GLN A 97 18.94 18.23 6.15
C GLN A 97 19.43 17.58 4.85
N PRO A 98 20.73 17.28 4.72
CA PRO A 98 21.25 16.53 3.59
C PRO A 98 20.61 15.15 3.51
N ILE A 99 20.28 14.72 2.30
CA ILE A 99 19.87 13.34 2.02
C ILE A 99 21.07 12.66 1.35
N ASN A 100 21.78 11.84 2.12
CA ASN A 100 22.93 11.08 1.61
C ASN A 100 22.45 9.95 0.72
N GLY A 101 23.07 9.81 -0.47
CA GLY A 101 22.66 8.83 -1.47
C GLY A 101 21.75 9.40 -2.54
N GLN A 102 20.98 8.55 -3.18
CA GLN A 102 20.07 8.92 -4.28
C GLN A 102 18.62 8.74 -3.89
N LEU A 103 17.77 9.70 -4.28
CA LEU A 103 16.33 9.63 -4.09
C LEU A 103 15.66 9.15 -5.37
N LEU A 104 14.92 8.05 -5.26
CA LEU A 104 14.13 7.47 -6.34
C LEU A 104 12.64 7.45 -5.97
N LEU A 105 11.80 7.41 -6.99
CA LEU A 105 10.36 7.27 -6.87
C LEU A 105 9.88 6.03 -7.61
N LYS A 106 9.11 5.17 -6.95
CA LYS A 106 8.41 4.04 -7.56
C LYS A 106 6.97 4.48 -7.86
N LYS A 107 6.64 4.60 -9.13
CA LYS A 107 5.41 5.25 -9.60
C LYS A 107 4.21 4.31 -9.64
N ASP A 108 3.89 3.62 -8.55
CA ASP A 108 2.67 2.83 -8.44
C ASP A 108 1.41 3.68 -8.58
N SER A 109 1.54 4.99 -8.36
CA SER A 109 0.51 5.98 -8.66
C SER A 109 0.01 5.94 -10.10
N HIS A 110 0.83 5.43 -11.02
CA HIS A 110 0.53 5.35 -12.45
C HIS A 110 0.45 3.90 -12.94
N LEU A 111 0.21 2.95 -12.04
CA LEU A 111 -0.07 1.57 -12.46
C LEU A 111 -1.30 1.55 -13.39
N PRO A 112 -1.26 0.74 -14.45
CA PRO A 112 -2.40 0.65 -15.36
C PRO A 112 -3.66 0.13 -14.65
N ILE A 113 -4.80 0.33 -15.28
CA ILE A 113 -6.14 -0.11 -14.86
C ILE A 113 -6.74 0.77 -13.77
N SER A 114 -6.07 0.94 -12.62
CA SER A 114 -6.68 1.66 -11.50
C SER A 114 -5.84 2.80 -10.90
N GLY A 115 -4.64 3.03 -11.42
CA GLY A 115 -3.84 4.22 -11.08
C GLY A 115 -3.37 4.27 -9.63
N SER A 116 -3.14 3.13 -8.99
CA SER A 116 -2.62 3.05 -7.63
C SER A 116 -1.95 1.71 -7.34
N ILE A 117 -1.23 1.63 -6.22
CA ILE A 117 -0.63 0.39 -5.71
C ILE A 117 -1.65 -0.76 -5.58
N LYS A 118 -2.91 -0.43 -5.39
CA LYS A 118 -3.99 -1.43 -5.23
C LYS A 118 -4.19 -2.28 -6.50
N ALA A 119 -3.71 -1.81 -7.64
CA ALA A 119 -3.65 -2.62 -8.87
C ALA A 119 -2.76 -3.87 -8.72
N ARG A 120 -1.86 -3.91 -7.75
CA ARG A 120 -1.08 -5.11 -7.43
C ARG A 120 -1.94 -6.12 -6.67
N GLY A 121 -2.27 -5.82 -5.42
CA GLY A 121 -2.97 -6.77 -4.54
C GLY A 121 -4.45 -6.93 -4.84
N GLY A 122 -5.17 -5.82 -5.05
CA GLY A 122 -6.61 -5.87 -5.30
C GLY A 122 -6.98 -6.62 -6.57
N ILE A 123 -6.29 -6.30 -7.67
CA ILE A 123 -6.48 -7.02 -8.93
C ILE A 123 -6.09 -8.49 -8.78
N TYR A 124 -4.94 -8.77 -8.16
CA TYR A 124 -4.47 -10.14 -7.97
C TYR A 124 -5.49 -11.00 -7.24
N GLU A 125 -6.09 -10.52 -6.17
CA GLU A 125 -7.07 -11.31 -5.40
C GLU A 125 -8.32 -11.63 -6.22
N VAL A 126 -8.79 -10.68 -7.03
CA VAL A 126 -9.90 -10.94 -7.97
C VAL A 126 -9.52 -12.01 -8.98
N LEU A 127 -8.33 -11.91 -9.56
CA LEU A 127 -7.84 -12.89 -10.53
C LEU A 127 -7.69 -14.28 -9.92
N ALA A 128 -7.14 -14.36 -8.69
CA ALA A 128 -6.99 -15.62 -7.97
C ALA A 128 -8.34 -16.29 -7.72
N HIS A 129 -9.35 -15.49 -7.33
CA HIS A 129 -10.70 -16.00 -7.10
C HIS A 129 -11.35 -16.48 -8.41
N ALA A 130 -11.20 -15.71 -9.49
CA ALA A 130 -11.72 -16.11 -10.81
C ALA A 130 -11.09 -17.41 -11.30
N GLU A 131 -9.78 -17.55 -11.16
CA GLU A 131 -9.07 -18.79 -11.52
C GLU A 131 -9.61 -19.96 -10.71
N LYS A 132 -9.73 -19.81 -9.41
CA LYS A 132 -10.26 -20.85 -8.51
C LYS A 132 -11.64 -21.33 -8.95
N LEU A 133 -12.57 -20.43 -9.21
CA LEU A 133 -13.93 -20.75 -9.64
C LEU A 133 -13.93 -21.49 -10.99
N ALA A 134 -13.16 -21.01 -11.95
CA ALA A 134 -13.09 -21.59 -13.28
C ALA A 134 -12.44 -22.97 -13.28
N LEU A 135 -11.39 -23.17 -12.49
CA LEU A 135 -10.73 -24.48 -12.33
C LEU A 135 -11.66 -25.49 -11.66
N GLU A 136 -12.32 -25.10 -10.56
CA GLU A 136 -13.26 -25.97 -9.83
C GLU A 136 -14.46 -26.38 -10.70
N ALA A 137 -14.90 -25.49 -11.59
CA ALA A 137 -15.99 -25.78 -12.53
C ALA A 137 -15.55 -26.61 -13.73
N GLY A 138 -14.26 -26.94 -13.87
CA GLY A 138 -13.72 -27.68 -15.00
C GLY A 138 -13.69 -26.90 -16.32
N LEU A 139 -13.84 -25.58 -16.28
CA LEU A 139 -13.87 -24.72 -17.46
C LEU A 139 -12.50 -24.20 -17.88
N LEU A 140 -11.53 -24.30 -16.99
CA LEU A 140 -10.18 -23.79 -17.18
C LEU A 140 -9.16 -24.81 -16.66
N THR A 141 -8.00 -24.87 -17.32
CA THR A 141 -6.81 -25.57 -16.82
C THR A 141 -5.65 -24.58 -16.72
N LEU A 142 -4.63 -24.91 -15.93
CA LEU A 142 -3.44 -24.04 -15.75
C LEU A 142 -2.63 -23.86 -17.05
N GLU A 143 -2.77 -24.78 -18.01
CA GLU A 143 -2.08 -24.76 -19.31
C GLU A 143 -2.84 -23.98 -20.39
N ASP A 144 -4.09 -23.62 -20.12
CA ASP A 144 -4.90 -22.86 -21.08
C ASP A 144 -4.34 -21.46 -21.32
N ASP A 145 -4.62 -20.92 -22.52
CA ASP A 145 -4.48 -19.49 -22.78
C ASP A 145 -5.62 -18.76 -22.06
N TYR A 146 -5.28 -17.97 -21.03
CA TYR A 146 -6.28 -17.29 -20.23
C TYR A 146 -7.06 -16.19 -20.97
N SER A 147 -6.66 -15.83 -22.20
CA SER A 147 -7.46 -14.91 -23.01
C SER A 147 -8.84 -15.46 -23.34
N LYS A 148 -9.05 -16.78 -23.23
CA LYS A 148 -10.38 -17.40 -23.37
C LYS A 148 -11.38 -16.92 -22.31
N LEU A 149 -10.92 -16.36 -21.17
CA LEU A 149 -11.79 -15.76 -20.17
C LEU A 149 -12.58 -14.54 -20.69
N LEU A 150 -12.21 -14.01 -21.85
CA LEU A 150 -12.95 -12.94 -22.52
C LEU A 150 -14.21 -13.43 -23.23
N SER A 151 -14.41 -14.74 -23.37
CA SER A 151 -15.55 -15.29 -24.10
C SER A 151 -16.87 -14.96 -23.39
N PRO A 152 -17.99 -14.87 -24.14
CA PRO A 152 -19.31 -14.66 -23.56
C PRO A 152 -19.71 -15.74 -22.54
N GLU A 153 -19.25 -16.98 -22.72
CA GLU A 153 -19.50 -18.11 -21.82
C GLU A 153 -18.90 -17.86 -20.44
N PHE A 154 -17.66 -17.38 -20.36
CA PHE A 154 -17.03 -17.05 -19.10
C PHE A 154 -17.66 -15.83 -18.44
N LYS A 155 -18.03 -14.82 -19.20
CA LYS A 155 -18.74 -13.66 -18.66
C LYS A 155 -20.06 -14.08 -18.02
N GLN A 156 -20.81 -14.96 -18.66
CA GLN A 156 -22.04 -15.51 -18.10
C GLN A 156 -21.78 -16.35 -16.85
N PHE A 157 -20.73 -17.18 -16.89
CA PHE A 157 -20.32 -17.98 -15.73
C PHE A 157 -20.03 -17.09 -14.51
N PHE A 158 -19.19 -16.08 -14.66
CA PHE A 158 -18.85 -15.19 -13.55
C PHE A 158 -20.02 -14.32 -13.10
N SER A 159 -20.99 -14.05 -13.95
CA SER A 159 -22.20 -13.27 -13.59
C SER A 159 -23.07 -13.93 -12.51
N GLN A 160 -22.85 -15.21 -12.26
CA GLN A 160 -23.54 -15.96 -11.19
C GLN A 160 -22.91 -15.74 -9.81
N TYR A 161 -21.76 -15.10 -9.78
CA TYR A 161 -20.98 -14.85 -8.58
C TYR A 161 -20.85 -13.35 -8.34
N SER A 162 -20.65 -12.98 -7.08
CA SER A 162 -20.46 -11.60 -6.67
C SER A 162 -19.21 -11.43 -5.82
N ILE A 163 -18.71 -10.21 -5.82
CA ILE A 163 -17.58 -9.78 -4.99
C ILE A 163 -18.01 -8.57 -4.19
N ALA A 164 -17.64 -8.54 -2.92
CA ALA A 164 -17.88 -7.41 -2.02
C ALA A 164 -16.56 -7.01 -1.35
N VAL A 165 -16.38 -5.72 -1.12
CA VAL A 165 -15.22 -5.17 -0.41
C VAL A 165 -15.60 -3.88 0.30
N GLY A 166 -14.99 -3.64 1.47
CA GLY A 166 -14.99 -2.35 2.13
C GLY A 166 -13.73 -1.59 1.74
N SER A 167 -13.84 -0.29 1.43
CA SER A 167 -12.71 0.47 0.91
C SER A 167 -12.76 1.95 1.29
N THR A 168 -11.58 2.55 1.47
CA THR A 168 -11.41 4.00 1.58
C THR A 168 -11.32 4.68 0.20
N GLY A 169 -11.21 3.91 -0.88
CA GLY A 169 -11.19 4.44 -2.25
C GLY A 169 -10.43 3.59 -3.26
N ASN A 170 -9.11 3.56 -3.20
CA ASN A 170 -8.28 2.94 -4.23
C ASN A 170 -8.41 1.42 -4.33
N LEU A 171 -8.57 0.74 -3.20
CA LEU A 171 -8.79 -0.71 -3.22
C LEU A 171 -10.13 -1.04 -3.91
N GLY A 172 -11.17 -0.30 -3.58
CA GLY A 172 -12.47 -0.43 -4.22
C GLY A 172 -12.40 -0.18 -5.72
N LEU A 173 -11.62 0.82 -6.18
CA LEU A 173 -11.40 1.06 -7.60
C LEU A 173 -10.76 -0.14 -8.28
N SER A 174 -9.69 -0.68 -7.73
CA SER A 174 -8.97 -1.81 -8.32
C SER A 174 -9.85 -3.05 -8.39
N ILE A 175 -10.48 -3.42 -7.28
CA ILE A 175 -11.34 -4.59 -7.18
C ILE A 175 -12.59 -4.42 -8.06
N GLY A 176 -13.21 -3.24 -7.99
CA GLY A 176 -14.44 -2.96 -8.73
C GLY A 176 -14.26 -3.00 -10.24
N ILE A 177 -13.23 -2.32 -10.74
CA ILE A 177 -12.95 -2.27 -12.19
C ILE A 177 -12.61 -3.67 -12.72
N MET A 178 -11.73 -4.40 -12.03
CA MET A 178 -11.34 -5.75 -12.46
C MET A 178 -12.51 -6.73 -12.39
N SER A 179 -13.25 -6.73 -11.28
CA SER A 179 -14.38 -7.64 -11.07
C SER A 179 -15.47 -7.43 -12.11
N ALA A 180 -15.81 -6.18 -12.39
CA ALA A 180 -16.81 -5.84 -13.41
C ALA A 180 -16.35 -6.28 -14.82
N ARG A 181 -15.07 -6.10 -15.14
CA ARG A 181 -14.54 -6.49 -16.45
C ARG A 181 -14.56 -7.99 -16.66
N ILE A 182 -14.28 -8.78 -15.64
CA ILE A 182 -14.34 -10.26 -15.70
C ILE A 182 -15.80 -10.72 -15.87
N GLY A 183 -16.74 -10.03 -15.25
CA GLY A 183 -18.17 -10.36 -15.33
C GLY A 183 -18.87 -10.57 -13.99
N PHE A 184 -18.16 -10.43 -12.87
CA PHE A 184 -18.74 -10.52 -11.54
C PHE A 184 -19.74 -9.37 -11.28
N LYS A 185 -20.74 -9.65 -10.45
CA LYS A 185 -21.50 -8.60 -9.76
C LYS A 185 -20.67 -8.09 -8.61
N VAL A 186 -20.47 -6.78 -8.50
CA VAL A 186 -19.58 -6.24 -7.47
C VAL A 186 -20.21 -5.09 -6.70
N THR A 187 -20.05 -5.12 -5.38
CA THR A 187 -20.46 -4.07 -4.45
C THR A 187 -19.26 -3.60 -3.65
N VAL A 188 -19.04 -2.29 -3.66
CA VAL A 188 -17.99 -1.62 -2.86
C VAL A 188 -18.66 -0.82 -1.76
N HIS A 189 -18.32 -1.13 -0.50
CA HIS A 189 -18.80 -0.44 0.68
C HIS A 189 -17.78 0.62 1.06
N MET A 190 -18.17 1.89 1.09
CA MET A 190 -17.29 3.03 1.27
C MET A 190 -17.80 3.96 2.35
N SER A 191 -16.89 4.60 3.07
CA SER A 191 -17.24 5.71 3.94
C SER A 191 -17.68 6.93 3.13
N ALA A 192 -18.56 7.75 3.71
CA ALA A 192 -19.10 8.92 3.03
C ALA A 192 -18.03 9.97 2.68
N ASP A 193 -16.94 10.02 3.45
CA ASP A 193 -15.80 10.93 3.23
C ASP A 193 -14.81 10.46 2.16
N ALA A 194 -14.95 9.24 1.64
CA ALA A 194 -14.17 8.80 0.48
C ALA A 194 -14.44 9.71 -0.73
N ARG A 195 -13.44 9.89 -1.59
CA ARG A 195 -13.50 10.86 -2.68
C ARG A 195 -14.64 10.58 -3.65
N ALA A 196 -15.45 11.60 -3.94
CA ALA A 196 -16.62 11.49 -4.79
C ALA A 196 -16.29 11.00 -6.21
N TRP A 197 -15.14 11.41 -6.77
CA TRP A 197 -14.75 10.99 -8.11
C TRP A 197 -14.47 9.48 -8.20
N LYS A 198 -13.96 8.86 -7.13
CA LYS A 198 -13.73 7.41 -7.07
C LYS A 198 -15.05 6.65 -7.10
N LYS A 199 -16.03 7.12 -6.33
CA LYS A 199 -17.39 6.55 -6.33
C LYS A 199 -18.06 6.66 -7.70
N ALA A 200 -17.96 7.83 -8.34
CA ALA A 200 -18.50 8.06 -9.68
C ALA A 200 -17.86 7.15 -10.73
N LYS A 201 -16.52 6.97 -10.64
CA LYS A 201 -15.80 6.09 -11.56
C LYS A 201 -16.24 4.63 -11.40
N LEU A 202 -16.39 4.16 -10.17
CA LEU A 202 -16.89 2.81 -9.90
C LEU A 202 -18.29 2.62 -10.50
N ARG A 203 -19.21 3.56 -10.27
CA ARG A 203 -20.56 3.49 -10.82
C ARG A 203 -20.55 3.49 -12.36
N SER A 204 -19.62 4.19 -12.98
CA SER A 204 -19.47 4.20 -14.45
C SER A 204 -19.06 2.83 -15.01
N HIS A 205 -18.46 1.96 -14.20
CA HIS A 205 -18.14 0.58 -14.56
C HIS A 205 -19.24 -0.43 -14.19
N GLY A 206 -20.39 0.03 -13.74
CA GLY A 206 -21.49 -0.85 -13.35
C GLY A 206 -21.36 -1.42 -11.93
N VAL A 207 -20.47 -0.88 -11.13
CA VAL A 207 -20.25 -1.29 -9.74
C VAL A 207 -21.30 -0.63 -8.83
N THR A 208 -21.88 -1.41 -7.92
CA THR A 208 -22.73 -0.89 -6.87
C THR A 208 -21.87 -0.30 -5.75
N VAL A 209 -22.08 0.98 -5.43
CA VAL A 209 -21.39 1.64 -4.32
C VAL A 209 -22.42 1.90 -3.22
N VAL A 210 -22.14 1.37 -2.02
CA VAL A 210 -22.93 1.62 -0.81
C VAL A 210 -22.14 2.53 0.11
N GLU A 211 -22.72 3.67 0.49
CA GLU A 211 -22.07 4.69 1.30
C GLU A 211 -22.51 4.61 2.75
N TYR A 212 -21.58 4.82 3.67
CA TYR A 212 -21.82 4.84 5.11
C TYR A 212 -21.31 6.18 5.67
N GLU A 213 -22.11 6.79 6.56
CA GLU A 213 -21.71 8.05 7.22
C GLU A 213 -20.57 7.85 8.23
N GLN A 214 -20.39 6.62 8.69
CA GLN A 214 -19.32 6.23 9.59
C GLN A 214 -18.00 6.03 8.82
N ASP A 215 -16.95 5.67 9.55
CA ASP A 215 -15.63 5.47 8.98
C ASP A 215 -15.46 4.14 8.20
N TYR A 216 -14.25 3.93 7.67
CA TYR A 216 -13.86 2.73 6.94
C TYR A 216 -14.17 1.43 7.69
N GLY A 217 -13.93 1.39 9.01
CA GLY A 217 -14.17 0.19 9.81
C GLY A 217 -15.62 -0.28 9.76
N VAL A 218 -16.56 0.65 9.78
CA VAL A 218 -18.00 0.35 9.66
C VAL A 218 -18.34 -0.17 8.27
N ALA A 219 -17.78 0.46 7.22
CA ALA A 219 -18.00 0.02 5.83
C ALA A 219 -17.51 -1.42 5.62
N VAL A 220 -16.34 -1.77 6.15
CA VAL A 220 -15.77 -3.13 6.09
C VAL A 220 -16.68 -4.13 6.79
N GLU A 221 -17.14 -3.81 8.01
CA GLU A 221 -17.98 -4.71 8.81
C GLU A 221 -19.35 -4.95 8.13
N GLU A 222 -19.98 -3.91 7.61
CA GLU A 222 -21.24 -4.03 6.91
C GLU A 222 -21.10 -4.81 5.60
N GLY A 223 -20.01 -4.61 4.86
CA GLY A 223 -19.70 -5.40 3.67
C GLY A 223 -19.50 -6.87 3.97
N ARG A 224 -18.80 -7.18 5.05
CA ARG A 224 -18.58 -8.56 5.51
C ARG A 224 -19.90 -9.24 5.86
N LYS A 225 -20.79 -8.56 6.61
CA LYS A 225 -22.11 -9.07 6.97
C LYS A 225 -22.99 -9.34 5.75
N ALA A 226 -23.02 -8.41 4.80
CA ALA A 226 -23.80 -8.56 3.58
C ALA A 226 -23.35 -9.77 2.77
N ALA A 227 -22.04 -10.00 2.67
CA ALA A 227 -21.47 -11.13 1.96
C ALA A 227 -21.77 -12.48 2.62
N GLN A 228 -21.86 -12.54 3.95
CA GLN A 228 -22.12 -13.78 4.69
C GLN A 228 -23.49 -14.39 4.38
N SER A 229 -24.46 -13.59 3.95
CA SER A 229 -25.80 -14.06 3.61
C SER A 229 -25.92 -14.69 2.22
N ASP A 230 -24.88 -14.58 1.38
CA ASP A 230 -24.86 -15.09 0.00
C ASP A 230 -23.66 -16.02 -0.22
N PRO A 231 -23.90 -17.34 -0.42
CA PRO A 231 -22.82 -18.30 -0.62
C PRO A 231 -22.02 -18.09 -1.92
N ASN A 232 -22.58 -17.34 -2.88
CA ASN A 232 -21.92 -17.00 -4.13
C ASN A 232 -21.19 -15.64 -4.07
N CYS A 233 -21.22 -14.99 -2.92
CA CYS A 233 -20.51 -13.73 -2.69
C CYS A 233 -19.17 -13.98 -2.00
N PHE A 234 -18.11 -13.48 -2.60
CA PHE A 234 -16.77 -13.50 -2.02
C PHE A 234 -16.46 -12.11 -1.45
N PHE A 235 -16.22 -12.06 -0.14
CA PHE A 235 -15.77 -10.83 0.52
C PHE A 235 -14.25 -10.76 0.51
N ILE A 236 -13.69 -9.67 -0.02
CA ILE A 236 -12.26 -9.41 0.02
C ILE A 236 -11.95 -8.66 1.31
N ASP A 237 -11.20 -9.31 2.20
CA ASP A 237 -10.87 -8.79 3.52
C ASP A 237 -9.52 -8.06 3.47
N ASP A 238 -9.56 -6.74 3.30
CA ASP A 238 -8.36 -5.89 3.28
C ASP A 238 -7.53 -5.98 4.57
N GLU A 239 -8.18 -6.33 5.69
CA GLU A 239 -7.50 -6.40 6.98
C GLU A 239 -6.65 -7.68 7.14
N ASN A 240 -7.13 -8.82 6.63
CA ASN A 240 -6.54 -10.14 6.95
C ASN A 240 -6.23 -11.02 5.75
N SER A 241 -6.51 -10.60 4.53
CA SER A 241 -6.29 -11.43 3.35
C SER A 241 -4.81 -11.67 3.06
N ARG A 242 -4.39 -12.93 3.15
CA ARG A 242 -3.05 -13.34 2.74
C ARG A 242 -2.87 -13.34 1.23
N THR A 243 -3.93 -13.62 0.49
CA THR A 243 -3.92 -13.54 -0.97
C THR A 243 -3.65 -12.12 -1.46
N LEU A 244 -4.34 -11.15 -0.87
CA LEU A 244 -4.12 -9.72 -1.14
C LEU A 244 -2.65 -9.35 -0.87
N PHE A 245 -2.15 -9.70 0.29
CA PHE A 245 -0.78 -9.46 0.72
C PHE A 245 0.24 -10.06 -0.27
N LEU A 246 0.02 -11.29 -0.73
CA LEU A 246 0.89 -11.96 -1.70
C LEU A 246 0.90 -11.26 -3.06
N GLY A 247 -0.24 -10.72 -3.50
CA GLY A 247 -0.29 -9.92 -4.73
C GLY A 247 0.63 -8.71 -4.68
N TYR A 248 0.70 -8.03 -3.55
CA TYR A 248 1.64 -6.93 -3.35
C TYR A 248 3.10 -7.40 -3.30
N SER A 249 3.35 -8.58 -2.73
CA SER A 249 4.72 -9.08 -2.52
C SER A 249 5.50 -9.33 -3.81
N VAL A 250 4.82 -9.55 -4.93
CA VAL A 250 5.46 -9.73 -6.24
C VAL A 250 6.27 -8.48 -6.65
N ALA A 251 5.94 -7.32 -6.12
CA ALA A 251 6.68 -6.08 -6.38
C ALA A 251 8.17 -6.18 -6.04
N GLY A 252 8.55 -6.99 -5.06
CA GLY A 252 9.95 -7.12 -4.63
C GLY A 252 10.86 -7.65 -5.73
N GLN A 253 10.52 -8.80 -6.31
CA GLN A 253 11.33 -9.40 -7.38
C GLN A 253 11.31 -8.56 -8.66
N ARG A 254 10.20 -7.87 -8.94
CA ARG A 254 10.09 -6.96 -10.09
C ARG A 254 10.96 -5.72 -9.92
N LEU A 255 11.02 -5.17 -8.71
CA LEU A 255 11.92 -4.06 -8.41
C LEU A 255 13.38 -4.46 -8.55
N LYS A 256 13.73 -5.66 -8.07
CA LYS A 256 15.09 -6.19 -8.21
C LYS A 256 15.50 -6.26 -9.69
N ALA A 257 14.60 -6.70 -10.57
CA ALA A 257 14.83 -6.73 -12.01
C ALA A 257 15.02 -5.31 -12.58
N GLN A 258 14.21 -4.34 -12.16
CA GLN A 258 14.34 -2.94 -12.58
C GLN A 258 15.66 -2.33 -12.13
N PHE A 259 16.09 -2.62 -10.91
CA PHE A 259 17.40 -2.18 -10.40
C PHE A 259 18.54 -2.75 -11.26
N ALA A 260 18.48 -4.04 -11.61
CA ALA A 260 19.47 -4.68 -12.45
C ALA A 260 19.52 -4.04 -13.85
N GLU A 261 18.37 -3.77 -14.46
CA GLU A 261 18.28 -3.08 -15.76
C GLU A 261 18.89 -1.68 -15.73
N GLN A 262 18.77 -0.98 -14.62
CA GLN A 262 19.33 0.36 -14.43
C GLN A 262 20.77 0.37 -13.90
N GLY A 263 21.38 -0.82 -13.71
CA GLY A 263 22.73 -0.94 -13.17
C GLY A 263 22.85 -0.51 -11.70
N ARG A 264 21.73 -0.55 -10.94
CA ARG A 264 21.70 -0.17 -9.53
C ARG A 264 22.02 -1.39 -8.66
N ILE A 265 22.92 -1.19 -7.70
CA ILE A 265 23.41 -2.24 -6.81
C ILE A 265 22.76 -2.09 -5.44
N VAL A 266 22.33 -3.20 -4.86
CA VAL A 266 21.88 -3.27 -3.46
C VAL A 266 22.66 -4.40 -2.78
N ASP A 267 23.48 -4.02 -1.81
CA ASP A 267 24.28 -4.92 -1.00
C ASP A 267 24.64 -4.23 0.33
N ALA A 268 25.52 -4.81 1.12
CA ALA A 268 25.94 -4.24 2.40
C ALA A 268 26.53 -2.83 2.26
N ASP A 269 27.27 -2.58 1.17
CA ASP A 269 27.91 -1.27 0.92
C ASP A 269 26.98 -0.27 0.25
N ASN A 270 25.87 -0.74 -0.33
CA ASN A 270 24.89 0.06 -1.04
C ASN A 270 23.49 -0.26 -0.49
N PRO A 271 23.15 0.19 0.73
CA PRO A 271 21.87 -0.14 1.34
C PRO A 271 20.70 0.53 0.63
N LEU A 272 19.55 -0.15 0.67
CA LEU A 272 18.29 0.35 0.12
C LEU A 272 17.34 0.67 1.28
N PHE A 273 16.85 1.91 1.31
CA PHE A 273 15.81 2.35 2.24
C PHE A 273 14.52 2.57 1.46
N VAL A 274 13.42 1.97 1.91
CA VAL A 274 12.13 2.05 1.23
C VAL A 274 11.08 2.61 2.18
N TYR A 275 10.32 3.59 1.70
CA TYR A 275 9.33 4.33 2.49
C TYR A 275 7.95 4.10 1.90
N LEU A 276 7.08 3.49 2.70
CA LEU A 276 5.80 2.93 2.26
C LEU A 276 4.63 3.59 2.99
N PRO A 277 3.78 4.33 2.30
CA PRO A 277 2.52 4.79 2.90
C PRO A 277 1.69 3.62 3.40
N CYS A 278 1.16 3.74 4.62
CA CYS A 278 0.45 2.67 5.30
C CYS A 278 -0.93 3.11 5.79
N GLY A 279 -1.96 2.44 5.31
CA GLY A 279 -3.31 2.50 5.87
C GLY A 279 -3.55 1.29 6.77
N VAL A 280 -4.37 0.33 6.32
CA VAL A 280 -4.62 -0.91 7.07
C VAL A 280 -3.39 -1.80 7.17
N GLY A 281 -2.49 -1.77 6.19
CA GLY A 281 -1.19 -2.43 6.23
C GLY A 281 -0.90 -3.45 5.15
N GLY A 282 -1.91 -3.97 4.45
CA GLY A 282 -1.74 -5.05 3.46
C GLY A 282 -0.82 -4.68 2.30
N GLY A 283 -1.00 -3.50 1.72
CA GLY A 283 -0.16 -3.02 0.61
C GLY A 283 1.30 -2.85 1.00
N PRO A 284 1.60 -1.98 1.97
CA PRO A 284 2.98 -1.78 2.38
C PRO A 284 3.60 -3.03 3.00
N GLY A 285 2.82 -3.82 3.74
CA GLY A 285 3.30 -5.08 4.34
C GLY A 285 3.70 -6.11 3.29
N GLY A 286 2.86 -6.31 2.28
CA GLY A 286 3.15 -7.23 1.19
C GLY A 286 4.36 -6.80 0.38
N VAL A 287 4.44 -5.52 0.01
CA VAL A 287 5.60 -4.96 -0.69
C VAL A 287 6.87 -5.15 0.14
N ALA A 288 6.83 -4.80 1.43
CA ALA A 288 7.99 -4.97 2.32
C ALA A 288 8.43 -6.44 2.41
N PHE A 289 7.48 -7.36 2.51
CA PHE A 289 7.79 -8.80 2.52
C PHE A 289 8.52 -9.22 1.24
N GLY A 290 7.98 -8.86 0.09
CA GLY A 290 8.61 -9.15 -1.20
C GLY A 290 10.00 -8.53 -1.33
N LEU A 291 10.17 -7.31 -0.86
CA LEU A 291 11.47 -6.62 -0.85
C LEU A 291 12.49 -7.33 0.02
N LYS A 292 12.08 -7.78 1.22
CA LYS A 292 12.96 -8.55 2.12
C LYS A 292 13.40 -9.85 1.48
N LEU A 293 12.51 -10.56 0.79
CA LEU A 293 12.87 -11.77 0.06
C LEU A 293 13.84 -11.48 -1.09
N ALA A 294 13.64 -10.36 -1.80
CA ALA A 294 14.47 -10.00 -2.97
C ALA A 294 15.86 -9.49 -2.60
N PHE A 295 15.96 -8.67 -1.55
CA PHE A 295 17.20 -7.95 -1.20
C PHE A 295 17.79 -8.36 0.16
N GLY A 296 17.10 -9.23 0.90
CA GLY A 296 17.58 -9.72 2.19
C GLY A 296 17.72 -8.62 3.24
N ASP A 297 18.82 -8.67 3.98
CA ASP A 297 19.10 -7.72 5.06
C ASP A 297 19.59 -6.36 4.58
N HIS A 298 19.72 -6.18 3.26
CA HIS A 298 20.22 -4.94 2.67
C HIS A 298 19.12 -3.95 2.30
N VAL A 299 17.86 -4.31 2.49
CA VAL A 299 16.72 -3.43 2.37
C VAL A 299 16.13 -3.13 3.74
N HIS A 300 15.81 -1.86 3.95
CA HIS A 300 15.29 -1.31 5.21
C HIS A 300 13.97 -0.61 4.93
N CYS A 301 12.87 -1.15 5.46
CA CYS A 301 11.53 -0.69 5.16
C CYS A 301 10.95 0.12 6.31
N PHE A 302 10.28 1.21 5.96
CA PHE A 302 9.60 2.12 6.88
C PHE A 302 8.15 2.30 6.47
N PHE A 303 7.24 2.36 7.43
CA PHE A 303 5.84 2.70 7.18
C PHE A 303 5.57 4.15 7.55
N ALA A 304 4.84 4.84 6.69
CA ALA A 304 4.48 6.25 6.84
C ALA A 304 2.97 6.38 6.97
N GLU A 305 2.51 7.10 8.00
CA GLU A 305 1.09 7.23 8.33
C GLU A 305 0.72 8.70 8.61
N PRO A 306 -0.56 9.10 8.38
CA PRO A 306 -1.00 10.43 8.80
C PRO A 306 -0.97 10.57 10.32
N THR A 307 -0.72 11.78 10.81
CA THR A 307 -0.79 12.06 12.26
C THR A 307 -2.16 11.74 12.86
N HIS A 308 -3.23 11.85 12.08
CA HIS A 308 -4.59 11.53 12.50
C HIS A 308 -4.99 10.06 12.32
N SER A 309 -4.12 9.24 11.74
CA SER A 309 -4.42 7.82 11.46
C SER A 309 -3.20 6.92 11.67
N PRO A 310 -2.51 6.99 12.84
CA PRO A 310 -1.28 6.22 13.07
C PRO A 310 -1.56 4.81 13.61
N CYS A 311 -2.50 4.08 13.00
CA CYS A 311 -2.99 2.81 13.56
C CYS A 311 -1.92 1.71 13.59
N MET A 312 -1.08 1.61 12.57
CA MET A 312 -0.04 0.57 12.51
C MET A 312 1.10 0.86 13.49
N LEU A 313 1.56 2.13 13.54
CA LEU A 313 2.57 2.53 14.51
C LEU A 313 2.07 2.26 15.94
N LEU A 314 0.85 2.67 16.24
CA LEU A 314 0.23 2.44 17.56
C LEU A 314 0.17 0.95 17.88
N GLY A 315 -0.30 0.14 16.93
CA GLY A 315 -0.47 -1.29 17.13
C GLY A 315 0.86 -2.03 17.33
N VAL A 316 1.86 -1.74 16.51
CA VAL A 316 3.17 -2.40 16.59
C VAL A 316 3.95 -1.91 17.81
N HIS A 317 3.97 -0.60 18.05
CA HIS A 317 4.71 0.00 19.18
C HIS A 317 4.23 -0.51 20.54
N THR A 318 2.93 -0.66 20.70
CA THR A 318 2.33 -1.15 21.95
C THR A 318 2.20 -2.68 22.01
N GLY A 319 2.39 -3.37 20.89
CA GLY A 319 2.15 -4.81 20.79
C GLY A 319 0.68 -5.20 20.81
N LEU A 320 -0.24 -4.23 20.79
CA LEU A 320 -1.68 -4.48 20.83
C LEU A 320 -2.28 -4.77 19.45
N HIS A 321 -1.61 -4.36 18.38
CA HIS A 321 -2.00 -4.61 16.99
C HIS A 321 -3.46 -4.19 16.71
N ASP A 322 -4.34 -5.13 16.37
CA ASP A 322 -5.76 -4.89 16.10
C ASP A 322 -6.64 -4.79 17.35
N GLN A 323 -6.06 -4.94 18.53
CA GLN A 323 -6.76 -4.77 19.81
C GLN A 323 -6.90 -3.32 20.25
N ILE A 324 -6.33 -2.40 19.49
CA ILE A 324 -6.41 -0.97 19.74
C ILE A 324 -6.69 -0.22 18.44
N SER A 325 -7.48 0.84 18.52
CA SER A 325 -7.70 1.79 17.43
C SER A 325 -7.20 3.17 17.81
N VAL A 326 -7.02 4.04 16.82
CA VAL A 326 -6.64 5.44 17.09
C VAL A 326 -7.75 6.19 17.85
N GLN A 327 -9.01 5.81 17.65
CA GLN A 327 -10.14 6.38 18.37
C GLN A 327 -10.08 6.05 19.86
N ASP A 328 -9.54 4.89 20.23
CA ASP A 328 -9.37 4.48 21.64
C ASP A 328 -8.45 5.40 22.41
N ILE A 329 -7.56 6.12 21.73
CA ILE A 329 -6.65 7.12 22.35
C ILE A 329 -7.07 8.56 22.01
N GLY A 330 -8.30 8.77 21.52
CA GLY A 330 -8.87 10.08 21.27
C GLY A 330 -8.47 10.76 19.97
N ILE A 331 -7.93 10.04 19.02
CA ILE A 331 -7.59 10.55 17.68
C ILE A 331 -8.79 10.33 16.75
N ASP A 332 -9.11 11.32 15.91
CA ASP A 332 -10.35 11.37 15.14
C ASP A 332 -10.34 10.55 13.82
N ASN A 333 -9.19 10.10 13.38
CA ASN A 333 -9.02 9.38 12.11
C ASN A 333 -9.44 10.20 10.87
N LEU A 334 -9.42 11.52 10.96
CA LEU A 334 -9.77 12.42 9.86
C LEU A 334 -8.51 12.94 9.18
N THR A 335 -8.32 12.57 7.91
CA THR A 335 -7.16 12.98 7.13
C THR A 335 -7.54 13.13 5.65
N ALA A 336 -6.87 14.07 4.99
CA ALA A 336 -6.97 14.25 3.54
C ALA A 336 -6.37 13.05 2.76
N ALA A 337 -5.52 12.28 3.42
CA ALA A 337 -4.96 11.05 2.86
C ALA A 337 -5.98 9.91 2.97
N ASP A 338 -7.01 9.93 2.13
CA ASP A 338 -8.15 9.00 2.21
C ASP A 338 -7.73 7.52 2.14
N GLY A 339 -6.73 7.19 1.34
CA GLY A 339 -6.17 5.83 1.26
C GLY A 339 -5.49 5.34 2.53
N LEU A 340 -5.18 6.26 3.46
CA LEU A 340 -4.50 5.97 4.72
C LEU A 340 -5.40 6.23 5.94
N ALA A 341 -6.67 6.60 5.74
CA ALA A 341 -7.62 6.96 6.79
C ALA A 341 -8.19 5.70 7.47
N VAL A 342 -7.34 4.98 8.17
CA VAL A 342 -7.68 3.72 8.84
C VAL A 342 -7.40 3.84 10.33
N GLY A 343 -8.41 3.55 11.14
CA GLY A 343 -8.31 3.69 12.60
C GLY A 343 -7.75 2.45 13.31
N ARG A 344 -7.92 1.26 12.74
CA ARG A 344 -7.48 -0.02 13.30
C ARG A 344 -6.67 -0.77 12.27
N ALA A 345 -5.44 -1.13 12.63
CA ALA A 345 -4.52 -1.83 11.76
C ALA A 345 -4.92 -3.29 11.55
N SER A 346 -4.42 -3.87 10.46
CA SER A 346 -4.50 -5.32 10.23
C SER A 346 -3.89 -6.08 11.42
N GLY A 347 -4.63 -7.04 11.94
CA GLY A 347 -4.12 -7.93 12.98
C GLY A 347 -3.08 -8.93 12.47
N PHE A 348 -3.09 -9.19 11.17
CA PHE A 348 -2.13 -10.07 10.51
C PHE A 348 -0.80 -9.36 10.21
N VAL A 349 -0.86 -8.21 9.53
CA VAL A 349 0.34 -7.55 8.97
C VAL A 349 1.33 -7.12 10.04
N GLY A 350 0.85 -6.48 11.11
CA GLY A 350 1.73 -6.04 12.19
C GLY A 350 2.48 -7.19 12.84
N ARG A 351 1.78 -8.28 13.16
CA ARG A 351 2.40 -9.48 13.76
C ARG A 351 3.37 -10.16 12.80
N ALA A 352 3.01 -10.24 11.53
CA ALA A 352 3.85 -10.87 10.50
C ALA A 352 5.14 -10.11 10.26
N MET A 353 5.07 -8.78 10.23
CA MET A 353 6.15 -7.94 9.73
C MET A 353 6.91 -7.16 10.80
N GLU A 354 6.45 -7.15 12.05
CA GLU A 354 7.07 -6.33 13.11
C GLU A 354 8.57 -6.56 13.30
N ARG A 355 9.08 -7.74 12.97
CA ARG A 355 10.51 -8.07 13.06
C ARG A 355 11.31 -7.67 11.84
N LEU A 356 10.63 -7.31 10.75
CA LEU A 356 11.25 -7.02 9.46
C LEU A 356 11.09 -5.57 9.01
N LEU A 357 10.53 -4.72 9.87
CA LEU A 357 10.33 -3.29 9.61
C LEU A 357 11.23 -2.47 10.51
N ASP A 358 12.01 -1.57 9.91
CA ASP A 358 13.00 -0.76 10.62
C ASP A 358 12.38 0.40 11.39
N GLY A 359 11.23 0.90 10.95
CA GLY A 359 10.61 2.02 11.63
C GLY A 359 9.27 2.44 11.08
N PHE A 360 8.67 3.38 11.78
CA PHE A 360 7.36 3.95 11.51
C PHE A 360 7.43 5.44 11.77
N TYR A 361 6.74 6.24 10.99
CA TYR A 361 6.65 7.65 11.27
C TYR A 361 5.32 8.22 10.80
N THR A 362 4.99 9.39 11.37
CA THR A 362 3.78 10.12 11.02
C THR A 362 4.11 11.46 10.42
N LEU A 363 3.21 11.97 9.58
CA LEU A 363 3.28 13.30 9.03
C LEU A 363 1.87 13.90 8.91
N SER A 364 1.80 15.23 8.99
CA SER A 364 0.53 15.96 8.91
C SER A 364 0.01 16.04 7.48
N ASP A 365 -1.28 16.29 7.33
CA ASP A 365 -1.89 16.57 6.04
C ASP A 365 -1.21 17.74 5.34
N GLN A 366 -0.90 18.82 6.08
CA GLN A 366 -0.23 19.99 5.51
C GLN A 366 1.13 19.61 4.92
N THR A 367 1.91 18.79 5.62
CA THR A 367 3.20 18.31 5.10
C THR A 367 3.01 17.52 3.82
N MET A 368 1.99 16.66 3.73
CA MET A 368 1.69 15.93 2.49
C MET A 368 1.34 16.88 1.35
N TYR A 369 0.51 17.88 1.59
CA TYR A 369 0.17 18.88 0.57
C TYR A 369 1.38 19.72 0.13
N ASP A 370 2.23 20.10 1.06
CA ASP A 370 3.45 20.86 0.73
C ASP A 370 4.36 20.05 -0.20
N MET A 371 4.64 18.80 0.16
CA MET A 371 5.48 17.92 -0.63
C MET A 371 4.84 17.58 -2.00
N LEU A 372 3.52 17.47 -2.06
CA LEU A 372 2.79 17.28 -3.31
C LEU A 372 3.04 18.45 -4.26
N GLY A 373 2.95 19.66 -3.76
CA GLY A 373 3.24 20.87 -4.52
C GLY A 373 4.70 20.95 -4.98
N TRP A 374 5.63 20.61 -4.09
CA TRP A 374 7.07 20.63 -4.43
C TRP A 374 7.40 19.60 -5.50
N LEU A 375 6.86 18.41 -5.41
CA LEU A 375 7.08 17.35 -6.40
C LEU A 375 6.54 17.76 -7.79
N ALA A 376 5.36 18.38 -7.83
CA ALA A 376 4.79 18.90 -9.06
C ALA A 376 5.67 20.00 -9.68
N GLN A 377 6.17 20.92 -8.84
CA GLN A 377 7.04 22.02 -9.29
C GLN A 377 8.40 21.53 -9.78
N GLU A 378 9.03 20.61 -9.04
CA GLU A 378 10.41 20.21 -9.30
C GLU A 378 10.52 19.10 -10.36
N GLU A 379 9.58 18.17 -10.40
CA GLU A 379 9.66 16.97 -11.25
C GLU A 379 8.50 16.87 -12.25
N GLY A 380 7.48 17.72 -12.15
CA GLY A 380 6.28 17.62 -12.97
C GLY A 380 5.43 16.38 -12.68
N ILE A 381 5.59 15.79 -11.51
CA ILE A 381 4.86 14.57 -11.09
C ILE A 381 3.75 14.99 -10.15
N ARG A 382 2.51 14.61 -10.49
CA ARG A 382 1.32 14.95 -9.73
C ARG A 382 0.74 13.69 -9.09
N LEU A 383 0.61 13.71 -7.77
CA LEU A 383 0.13 12.58 -6.97
C LEU A 383 -1.05 13.01 -6.10
N GLU A 384 -1.77 12.04 -5.54
CA GLU A 384 -2.73 12.31 -4.46
C GLU A 384 -2.00 12.43 -3.11
N PRO A 385 -2.60 13.07 -2.08
CA PRO A 385 -1.92 13.33 -0.80
C PRO A 385 -1.33 12.10 -0.14
N SER A 386 -2.05 10.99 -0.10
CA SER A 386 -1.58 9.72 0.50
C SER A 386 -0.23 9.26 -0.06
N ALA A 387 -0.02 9.49 -1.34
CA ALA A 387 1.17 9.02 -2.06
C ALA A 387 2.45 9.75 -1.64
N LEU A 388 2.32 10.89 -0.94
CA LEU A 388 3.45 11.68 -0.47
C LEU A 388 3.94 11.24 0.92
N ALA A 389 3.23 10.35 1.60
CA ALA A 389 3.59 9.97 2.96
C ALA A 389 5.02 9.43 3.06
N GLY A 390 5.46 8.66 2.07
CA GLY A 390 6.83 8.13 2.04
C GLY A 390 7.90 9.22 1.85
N MET A 391 7.54 10.36 1.28
CA MET A 391 8.51 11.41 0.92
C MET A 391 9.16 12.09 2.14
N ALA A 392 8.56 12.00 3.31
CA ALA A 392 9.12 12.54 4.54
C ALA A 392 10.20 11.63 5.16
N GLY A 393 10.31 10.38 4.71
CA GLY A 393 11.19 9.38 5.32
C GLY A 393 12.68 9.64 5.16
N PRO A 394 13.19 9.96 3.94
CA PRO A 394 14.62 10.09 3.70
C PRO A 394 15.31 11.07 4.65
N GLN A 395 14.73 12.25 4.87
CA GLN A 395 15.32 13.25 5.76
C GLN A 395 15.34 12.79 7.21
N ARG A 396 14.35 12.01 7.65
CA ARG A 396 14.28 11.50 9.03
C ARG A 396 15.33 10.42 9.29
N VAL A 397 15.55 9.55 8.33
CA VAL A 397 16.60 8.52 8.40
C VAL A 397 17.99 9.17 8.38
N CYS A 398 18.21 10.13 7.50
CA CYS A 398 19.48 10.83 7.40
C CYS A 398 19.78 11.71 8.62
N ALA A 399 18.75 12.21 9.32
CA ALA A 399 18.90 13.01 10.52
C ALA A 399 19.16 12.17 11.78
N SER A 400 18.84 10.87 11.78
CA SER A 400 18.91 10.05 12.99
C SER A 400 20.23 9.32 13.13
N VAL A 401 21.15 9.92 13.88
CA VAL A 401 22.44 9.31 14.24
C VAL A 401 22.22 8.01 15.03
N SER A 402 21.25 7.99 15.95
CA SER A 402 20.96 6.81 16.78
C SER A 402 20.53 5.62 15.95
N TYR A 403 19.68 5.81 14.95
CA TYR A 403 19.27 4.74 14.02
C TYR A 403 20.46 4.21 13.22
N GLN A 404 21.26 5.12 12.67
CA GLN A 404 22.44 4.76 11.88
C GLN A 404 23.44 3.95 12.71
N GLN A 405 23.66 4.35 13.97
CA GLN A 405 24.53 3.60 14.89
C GLN A 405 23.95 2.25 15.30
N MET A 406 22.65 2.17 15.55
CA MET A 406 21.95 0.93 15.90
C MET A 406 22.15 -0.14 14.82
N HIS A 407 22.14 0.25 13.55
CA HIS A 407 22.33 -0.65 12.41
C HIS A 407 23.79 -0.72 11.90
N GLY A 408 24.70 0.02 12.50
CA GLY A 408 26.11 0.01 12.14
C GLY A 408 26.42 0.58 10.75
N PHE A 409 25.59 1.50 10.25
CA PHE A 409 25.84 2.14 8.96
C PHE A 409 27.03 3.11 9.06
N SER A 410 28.00 2.94 8.15
CA SER A 410 29.08 3.91 7.98
C SER A 410 28.63 5.10 7.15
N ALA A 411 29.36 6.20 7.24
CA ALA A 411 29.13 7.37 6.38
C ALA A 411 29.24 7.02 4.89
N GLU A 412 30.17 6.13 4.54
CA GLU A 412 30.35 5.67 3.15
C GLU A 412 29.16 4.86 2.65
N GLN A 413 28.62 3.94 3.47
CA GLN A 413 27.42 3.20 3.13
C GLN A 413 26.22 4.13 2.92
N LEU A 414 26.01 5.10 3.80
CA LEU A 414 24.92 6.07 3.66
C LEU A 414 25.08 6.92 2.41
N HIS A 415 26.31 7.28 2.04
CA HIS A 415 26.58 8.04 0.83
C HIS A 415 26.24 7.26 -0.45
N LYS A 416 26.37 5.95 -0.42
CA LYS A 416 26.04 5.04 -1.53
C LYS A 416 24.60 4.49 -1.44
N ALA A 417 23.83 4.93 -0.47
CA ALA A 417 22.47 4.46 -0.26
C ALA A 417 21.51 4.89 -1.37
N THR A 418 20.48 4.10 -1.56
CA THR A 418 19.30 4.48 -2.35
C THR A 418 18.11 4.65 -1.41
N HIS A 419 17.44 5.79 -1.52
CA HIS A 419 16.18 6.06 -0.85
C HIS A 419 15.05 5.96 -1.86
N LEU A 420 14.16 5.02 -1.66
CA LEU A 420 13.05 4.75 -2.57
C LEU A 420 11.73 5.12 -1.90
N VAL A 421 11.08 6.13 -2.45
CA VAL A 421 9.73 6.53 -2.03
C VAL A 421 8.71 5.80 -2.90
N TRP A 422 7.77 5.12 -2.26
CA TRP A 422 6.70 4.42 -2.96
C TRP A 422 5.51 5.35 -3.14
N ALA A 423 5.28 5.81 -4.38
CA ALA A 423 4.14 6.66 -4.72
C ALA A 423 2.92 5.78 -4.97
N THR A 424 1.94 5.84 -4.07
CA THR A 424 0.88 4.83 -4.01
C THR A 424 -0.36 5.16 -4.84
N GLY A 425 -0.59 6.41 -5.19
CA GLY A 425 -1.77 6.78 -5.98
C GLY A 425 -1.72 8.18 -6.57
N GLY A 426 -2.63 8.45 -7.52
CA GLY A 426 -2.77 9.78 -8.10
C GLY A 426 -2.91 9.83 -9.62
N GLY A 427 -2.58 8.74 -10.33
CA GLY A 427 -2.58 8.72 -11.80
C GLY A 427 -3.95 8.90 -12.45
N MET A 428 -5.03 8.69 -11.71
CA MET A 428 -6.40 8.80 -12.20
C MET A 428 -7.17 9.97 -11.58
N VAL A 429 -6.52 10.79 -10.77
CA VAL A 429 -7.15 11.95 -10.14
C VAL A 429 -7.59 12.94 -11.20
N PRO A 430 -8.86 13.39 -11.21
CA PRO A 430 -9.34 14.42 -12.14
C PRO A 430 -8.57 15.75 -11.97
N GLU A 431 -8.42 16.49 -13.06
CA GLU A 431 -7.65 17.74 -13.07
C GLU A 431 -8.16 18.75 -12.03
N GLU A 432 -9.48 18.90 -11.90
CA GLU A 432 -10.08 19.81 -10.91
C GLU A 432 -9.70 19.43 -9.47
N GLU A 433 -9.71 18.15 -9.15
CA GLU A 433 -9.32 17.64 -7.84
C GLU A 433 -7.83 17.88 -7.59
N MET A 434 -6.99 17.63 -8.60
CA MET A 434 -5.55 17.85 -8.50
C MET A 434 -5.22 19.34 -8.28
N GLU A 435 -5.92 20.24 -8.96
CA GLU A 435 -5.78 21.68 -8.73
C GLU A 435 -6.11 22.09 -7.30
N GLN A 436 -7.15 21.47 -6.73
CA GLN A 436 -7.50 21.68 -5.32
C GLN A 436 -6.39 21.19 -4.38
N TYR A 437 -5.79 20.05 -4.67
CA TYR A 437 -4.66 19.54 -3.87
C TYR A 437 -3.47 20.50 -3.95
N LEU A 438 -3.11 20.95 -5.15
CA LEU A 438 -2.00 21.87 -5.36
C LEU A 438 -2.21 23.21 -4.64
N ALA A 439 -3.45 23.69 -4.57
CA ALA A 439 -3.79 24.94 -3.91
C ALA A 439 -3.63 24.91 -2.38
N LYS A 440 -3.58 23.72 -1.78
CA LYS A 440 -3.47 23.56 -0.31
C LYS A 440 -2.03 23.51 0.18
N GLY A 441 -1.05 23.41 -0.71
CA GLY A 441 0.37 23.45 -0.36
C GLY A 441 0.88 24.88 -0.13
N HIS A 442 2.02 24.99 0.58
CA HIS A 442 2.74 26.25 0.84
C HIS A 442 4.05 26.35 0.06
#